data_f2f561852b29d94a8eba5c57af600f6e
#
_entry.id   f2f561852b29d94a8eba5c57af600f6e
#
_cell.length_a   1.000
_cell.length_b   1.000
_cell.length_c   1.000
_cell.angle_alpha   90.00
_cell.angle_beta   90.00
_cell.angle_gamma   90.00
#
_symmetry.space_group_name_H-M   'P 1'
#
loop_
_entity.id
_entity.type
_entity.pdbx_description
1 polymer ?
#
loop_
_entity_poly.entity_id
_entity_poly.type
_entity_poly.pdbx_seq_one_letter_code
_entity_poly.pdbx_strand_id
1 'polypeptide(L)'
;MKMIKKLLVSSLVVLGFTFFNVNANAACGNITIANMNWASANLMAEVDKVILEKGYDCTVELIPGATMPTFTSMNEKGEPDVAPEFWANAALEALTKATGEGRMHQVNLTPITGLGEGWWIPPSTLEKHPELTT
;
A
#
# COMPACT_ATOMS: atom_id res chain seq x y z
N MET A 1 -25.59 -34.52 -72.14
CA MET A 1 -24.47 -33.91 -71.37
C MET A 1 -25.07 -33.19 -70.21
N LYS A 2 -24.87 -33.70 -69.00
CA LYS A 2 -25.58 -33.30 -67.78
C LYS A 2 -24.75 -32.26 -67.02
N MET A 3 -25.25 -31.04 -66.87
CA MET A 3 -24.67 -30.05 -66.00
C MET A 3 -25.17 -30.23 -64.56
N ILE A 4 -24.28 -30.60 -63.69
CA ILE A 4 -24.53 -30.76 -62.25
C ILE A 4 -24.46 -29.37 -61.61
N LYS A 5 -25.60 -28.86 -61.18
CA LYS A 5 -25.68 -27.65 -60.35
C LYS A 5 -25.25 -27.99 -58.95
N LYS A 6 -24.11 -27.48 -58.55
CA LYS A 6 -23.68 -27.53 -57.12
C LYS A 6 -24.38 -26.43 -56.35
N LEU A 7 -25.31 -26.84 -55.48
CA LEU A 7 -25.87 -25.98 -54.44
C LEU A 7 -24.78 -25.73 -53.38
N LEU A 8 -24.34 -24.51 -53.29
CA LEU A 8 -23.55 -24.04 -52.14
C LEU A 8 -24.52 -23.63 -51.05
N VAL A 9 -24.63 -24.46 -50.04
CA VAL A 9 -25.30 -24.13 -48.78
C VAL A 9 -24.30 -23.34 -47.96
N SER A 10 -24.52 -22.00 -47.91
CA SER A 10 -23.73 -21.10 -47.07
C SER A 10 -24.27 -21.20 -45.65
N SER A 11 -23.65 -22.00 -44.79
CA SER A 11 -23.93 -22.01 -43.33
C SER A 11 -23.35 -20.73 -42.70
N LEU A 12 -24.25 -19.78 -42.43
CA LEU A 12 -23.95 -18.59 -41.66
C LEU A 12 -23.83 -19.00 -40.19
N VAL A 13 -22.60 -19.28 -39.72
CA VAL A 13 -22.35 -19.45 -38.32
C VAL A 13 -22.36 -18.06 -37.68
N VAL A 14 -23.49 -17.70 -37.09
CA VAL A 14 -23.59 -16.54 -36.20
C VAL A 14 -22.88 -16.92 -34.89
N LEU A 15 -21.58 -16.58 -34.77
CA LEU A 15 -20.89 -16.60 -33.47
C LEU A 15 -21.53 -15.51 -32.62
N GLY A 16 -22.46 -15.92 -31.76
CA GLY A 16 -22.94 -15.08 -30.67
C GLY A 16 -21.80 -14.82 -29.70
N PHE A 17 -21.13 -13.70 -29.83
CA PHE A 17 -20.28 -13.15 -28.75
C PHE A 17 -21.20 -12.75 -27.61
N THR A 18 -21.49 -13.66 -26.71
CA THR A 18 -21.99 -13.31 -25.39
C THR A 18 -20.88 -12.55 -24.68
N PHE A 19 -20.99 -11.21 -24.65
CA PHE A 19 -20.21 -10.38 -23.76
C PHE A 19 -20.57 -10.80 -22.32
N PHE A 20 -19.83 -11.74 -21.77
CA PHE A 20 -19.78 -11.89 -20.33
C PHE A 20 -19.20 -10.58 -19.80
N ASN A 21 -20.08 -9.72 -19.29
CA ASN A 21 -19.64 -8.67 -18.38
C ASN A 21 -19.10 -9.39 -17.15
N VAL A 22 -17.84 -9.77 -17.19
CA VAL A 22 -17.08 -10.10 -15.99
C VAL A 22 -16.97 -8.78 -15.26
N ASN A 23 -17.90 -8.50 -14.37
CA ASN A 23 -17.62 -7.57 -13.30
C ASN A 23 -16.48 -8.21 -12.53
N ALA A 24 -15.26 -7.87 -12.89
CA ALA A 24 -14.11 -8.12 -12.06
C ALA A 24 -14.21 -7.16 -10.85
N ASN A 25 -15.16 -7.42 -9.96
CA ASN A 25 -14.95 -7.10 -8.58
C ASN A 25 -13.81 -8.03 -8.17
N ALA A 26 -12.58 -7.61 -8.40
CA ALA A 26 -11.46 -8.17 -7.72
C ALA A 26 -11.75 -7.88 -6.24
N ALA A 27 -12.33 -8.87 -5.55
CA ALA A 27 -12.41 -8.79 -4.10
C ALA A 27 -11.00 -8.51 -3.62
N CYS A 28 -10.80 -7.40 -2.93
CA CYS A 28 -9.49 -6.92 -2.49
C CYS A 28 -8.77 -7.97 -1.61
N GLY A 29 -9.51 -8.92 -1.05
CA GLY A 29 -8.99 -9.99 -0.19
C GLY A 29 -8.69 -9.53 1.24
N ASN A 30 -7.79 -10.25 1.89
CA ASN A 30 -7.35 -9.92 3.25
C ASN A 30 -6.13 -9.01 3.16
N ILE A 31 -6.15 -7.92 3.91
CA ILE A 31 -5.08 -6.94 4.02
C ILE A 31 -4.70 -6.77 5.49
N THR A 32 -3.42 -6.81 5.77
CA THR A 32 -2.87 -6.52 7.09
C THR A 32 -2.24 -5.14 7.12
N ILE A 33 -2.58 -4.32 8.12
CA ILE A 33 -2.04 -2.96 8.29
C ILE A 33 -1.32 -2.86 9.63
N ALA A 34 -0.10 -2.35 9.63
CA ALA A 34 0.62 -2.06 10.86
C ALA A 34 -0.09 -0.95 11.64
N ASN A 35 -0.54 -1.28 12.84
CA ASN A 35 -1.04 -0.32 13.81
C ASN A 35 0.09 0.04 14.78
N MET A 36 0.84 1.09 14.43
CA MET A 36 1.99 1.53 15.20
C MET A 36 1.56 2.06 16.57
N ASN A 37 2.46 2.00 17.55
CA ASN A 37 2.18 2.30 18.96
C ASN A 37 2.17 3.79 19.31
N TRP A 38 1.82 4.68 18.36
CA TRP A 38 1.60 6.11 18.59
C TRP A 38 0.33 6.61 17.90
N ALA A 39 -0.23 7.70 18.44
CA ALA A 39 -1.61 8.09 18.15
C ALA A 39 -1.89 8.45 16.68
N SER A 40 -0.97 9.16 15.99
CA SER A 40 -1.17 9.54 14.58
C SER A 40 -1.19 8.33 13.66
N ALA A 41 -0.25 7.39 13.83
CA ALA A 41 -0.22 6.18 13.03
C ALA A 41 -1.42 5.26 13.31
N ASN A 42 -1.86 5.19 14.57
CA ASN A 42 -3.09 4.47 14.92
C ASN A 42 -4.30 5.06 14.18
N LEU A 43 -4.46 6.38 14.18
CA LEU A 43 -5.51 7.05 13.42
C LEU A 43 -5.42 6.75 11.92
N MET A 44 -4.22 6.81 11.33
CA MET A 44 -4.02 6.51 9.90
C MET A 44 -4.40 5.07 9.59
N ALA A 45 -3.97 4.11 10.38
CA ALA A 45 -4.30 2.70 10.19
C ALA A 45 -5.83 2.44 10.26
N GLU A 46 -6.53 3.09 11.18
CA GLU A 46 -7.99 2.99 11.29
C GLU A 46 -8.71 3.66 10.09
N VAL A 47 -8.21 4.79 9.60
CA VAL A 47 -8.77 5.46 8.41
C VAL A 47 -8.54 4.59 7.17
N ASP A 48 -7.34 4.06 6.97
CA ASP A 48 -7.01 3.18 5.84
C ASP A 48 -7.90 1.93 5.88
N LYS A 49 -8.09 1.33 7.05
CA LYS A 49 -9.01 0.21 7.25
C LYS A 49 -10.42 0.56 6.78
N VAL A 50 -10.98 1.67 7.22
CA VAL A 50 -12.33 2.09 6.83
C VAL A 50 -12.44 2.30 5.31
N ILE A 51 -11.44 2.93 4.69
CA ILE A 51 -11.41 3.17 3.24
C ILE A 51 -11.36 1.84 2.48
N LEU A 52 -10.49 0.93 2.87
CA LEU A 52 -10.32 -0.36 2.19
C LEU A 52 -11.56 -1.25 2.38
N GLU A 53 -12.14 -1.32 3.57
CA GLU A 53 -13.33 -2.12 3.82
C GLU A 53 -14.58 -1.55 3.13
N LYS A 54 -14.79 -0.23 3.16
CA LYS A 54 -16.01 0.40 2.62
C LYS A 54 -15.90 0.76 1.14
N GLY A 55 -14.70 1.08 0.67
CA GLY A 55 -14.48 1.51 -0.72
C GLY A 55 -14.08 0.39 -1.66
N TYR A 56 -13.43 -0.65 -1.15
CA TYR A 56 -12.81 -1.69 -1.97
C TYR A 56 -13.23 -3.12 -1.60
N ASP A 57 -14.13 -3.28 -0.62
CA ASP A 57 -14.62 -4.60 -0.16
C ASP A 57 -13.50 -5.54 0.31
N CYS A 58 -12.46 -4.96 0.94
CA CYS A 58 -11.37 -5.71 1.56
C CYS A 58 -11.80 -6.22 2.95
N THR A 59 -11.12 -7.26 3.44
CA THR A 59 -11.11 -7.62 4.87
C THR A 59 -9.81 -7.13 5.47
N VAL A 60 -9.86 -6.23 6.45
CA VAL A 60 -8.66 -5.58 7.01
C VAL A 60 -8.42 -5.97 8.46
N GLU A 61 -7.22 -6.46 8.74
CA GLU A 61 -6.72 -6.73 10.08
C GLU A 61 -5.64 -5.71 10.48
N LEU A 62 -5.76 -5.12 11.67
CA LEU A 62 -4.75 -4.24 12.24
C LEU A 62 -3.78 -5.05 13.11
N ILE A 63 -2.50 -5.01 12.74
CA ILE A 63 -1.43 -5.74 13.44
C ILE A 63 -0.65 -4.78 14.33
N PRO A 64 -0.53 -5.04 15.63
CA PRO A 64 0.31 -4.21 16.50
C PRO A 64 1.73 -4.06 15.97
N GLY A 65 2.22 -2.82 15.92
CA GLY A 65 3.51 -2.51 15.31
C GLY A 65 4.32 -1.44 16.05
N ALA A 66 5.57 -1.34 15.63
CA ALA A 66 6.51 -0.28 15.94
C ALA A 66 7.52 -0.21 14.80
N THR A 67 8.22 0.92 14.59
CA THR A 67 9.04 1.15 13.40
C THR A 67 9.95 -0.03 13.03
N MET A 68 10.86 -0.42 13.88
CA MET A 68 11.83 -1.47 13.54
C MET A 68 11.26 -2.89 13.53
N PRO A 69 10.43 -3.32 14.50
CA PRO A 69 9.78 -4.63 14.43
C PRO A 69 8.90 -4.79 13.19
N THR A 70 8.14 -3.76 12.81
CA THR A 70 7.32 -3.77 11.59
C THR A 70 8.20 -3.86 10.34
N PHE A 71 9.26 -3.05 10.25
CA PHE A 71 10.22 -3.15 9.14
C PHE A 71 10.78 -4.56 8.98
N THR A 72 11.25 -5.15 10.08
CA THR A 72 11.83 -6.51 10.06
C THR A 72 10.81 -7.54 9.57
N SER A 73 9.59 -7.49 10.10
CA SER A 73 8.53 -8.41 9.69
C SER A 73 8.16 -8.28 8.20
N MET A 74 7.92 -7.06 7.73
CA MET A 74 7.63 -6.79 6.31
C MET A 74 8.78 -7.26 5.40
N ASN A 75 10.02 -6.97 5.79
CA ASN A 75 11.20 -7.29 4.99
C ASN A 75 11.49 -8.79 4.91
N GLU A 76 11.23 -9.55 5.97
CA GLU A 76 11.55 -10.97 6.07
C GLU A 76 10.38 -11.89 5.75
N LYS A 77 9.16 -11.46 6.07
CA LYS A 77 7.95 -12.27 5.96
C LYS A 77 6.94 -11.75 4.95
N GLY A 78 7.09 -10.48 4.52
CA GLY A 78 6.10 -9.80 3.70
C GLY A 78 4.84 -9.36 4.43
N GLU A 79 4.87 -9.32 5.77
CA GLU A 79 3.73 -8.95 6.61
C GLU A 79 4.14 -7.95 7.71
N PRO A 80 3.28 -6.97 8.05
CA PRO A 80 1.99 -6.64 7.41
C PRO A 80 2.15 -6.10 5.98
N ASP A 81 1.05 -6.08 5.20
CA ASP A 81 1.03 -5.60 3.80
C ASP A 81 1.28 -4.09 3.70
N VAL A 82 0.79 -3.33 4.67
CA VAL A 82 0.86 -1.86 4.69
C VAL A 82 1.37 -1.36 6.02
N ALA A 83 2.24 -0.35 6.00
CA ALA A 83 2.70 0.36 7.18
C ALA A 83 2.53 1.87 6.97
N PRO A 84 1.40 2.46 7.41
CA PRO A 84 1.19 3.91 7.37
C PRO A 84 2.11 4.61 8.38
N GLU A 85 2.52 5.84 8.07
CA GLU A 85 3.42 6.65 8.92
C GLU A 85 4.68 5.91 9.39
N PHE A 86 5.34 5.24 8.44
CA PHE A 86 6.61 4.60 8.73
C PHE A 86 7.73 5.65 8.84
N TRP A 87 8.46 5.65 9.96
CA TRP A 87 9.56 6.59 10.21
C TRP A 87 10.84 6.11 9.51
N ALA A 88 10.98 6.51 8.26
CA ALA A 88 12.02 6.01 7.37
C ALA A 88 13.46 6.23 7.87
N ASN A 89 13.72 7.35 8.56
CA ASN A 89 15.08 7.68 9.03
C ASN A 89 15.63 6.64 10.02
N ALA A 90 14.78 5.99 10.81
CA ALA A 90 15.19 4.96 11.75
C ALA A 90 15.76 3.70 11.07
N ALA A 91 15.41 3.48 9.79
CA ALA A 91 15.80 2.29 9.02
C ALA A 91 16.31 2.65 7.60
N LEU A 92 16.79 3.87 7.36
CA LEU A 92 17.01 4.43 6.03
C LEU A 92 17.86 3.53 5.12
N GLU A 93 19.00 3.04 5.61
CA GLU A 93 19.88 2.18 4.81
C GLU A 93 19.22 0.85 4.47
N ALA A 94 18.63 0.19 5.47
CA ALA A 94 17.97 -1.10 5.29
C ALA A 94 16.71 -0.97 4.42
N LEU A 95 15.94 0.11 4.57
CA LEU A 95 14.77 0.43 3.76
C LEU A 95 15.16 0.69 2.30
N THR A 96 16.23 1.47 2.06
CA THR A 96 16.77 1.72 0.72
C THR A 96 17.18 0.42 0.04
N LYS A 97 17.85 -0.47 0.77
CA LYS A 97 18.20 -1.79 0.25
C LYS A 97 16.96 -2.64 -0.08
N ALA A 98 16.01 -2.73 0.85
CA ALA A 98 14.79 -3.51 0.68
C ALA A 98 13.95 -3.04 -0.52
N THR A 99 13.83 -1.73 -0.73
CA THR A 99 13.14 -1.15 -1.87
C THR A 99 13.91 -1.36 -3.18
N GLY A 100 15.22 -1.22 -3.17
CA GLY A 100 16.08 -1.50 -4.33
C GLY A 100 16.04 -2.97 -4.77
N GLU A 101 15.83 -3.89 -3.86
CA GLU A 101 15.66 -5.32 -4.11
C GLU A 101 14.20 -5.73 -4.41
N GLY A 102 13.26 -4.79 -4.41
CA GLY A 102 11.84 -5.03 -4.70
C GLY A 102 11.08 -5.77 -3.60
N ARG A 103 11.64 -5.88 -2.38
CA ARG A 103 10.99 -6.52 -1.23
C ARG A 103 9.97 -5.63 -0.54
N MET A 104 10.12 -4.33 -0.70
CA MET A 104 9.22 -3.30 -0.19
C MET A 104 9.00 -2.26 -1.27
N HIS A 105 7.87 -1.58 -1.23
CA HIS A 105 7.55 -0.48 -2.12
C HIS A 105 7.15 0.75 -1.33
N GLN A 106 7.79 1.88 -1.62
CA GLN A 106 7.42 3.16 -1.02
C GLN A 106 6.39 3.85 -1.89
N VAL A 107 5.25 4.18 -1.30
CA VAL A 107 4.24 5.02 -1.94
C VAL A 107 4.69 6.48 -1.86
N ASN A 108 4.77 7.15 -3.00
CA ASN A 108 5.34 8.51 -3.11
C ASN A 108 4.40 9.64 -2.65
N LEU A 109 3.41 9.33 -1.84
CA LEU A 109 2.53 10.34 -1.25
C LEU A 109 2.91 10.53 0.21
N THR A 110 3.50 11.67 0.51
CA THR A 110 3.67 12.13 1.89
C THR A 110 2.50 13.07 2.20
N PRO A 111 1.45 12.60 2.88
CA PRO A 111 0.24 13.40 3.11
C PRO A 111 0.50 14.57 4.06
N ILE A 112 1.53 14.46 4.89
CA ILE A 112 1.91 15.48 5.87
C ILE A 112 3.39 15.77 5.70
N THR A 113 3.71 17.03 5.42
CA THR A 113 5.09 17.55 5.42
C THR A 113 5.29 18.44 6.62
N GLY A 114 6.38 18.23 7.36
CA GLY A 114 6.72 19.01 8.55
C GLY A 114 8.12 19.61 8.45
N LEU A 115 8.61 20.12 9.57
CA LEU A 115 9.94 20.73 9.68
C LEU A 115 11.09 19.71 9.62
N GLY A 116 10.76 18.43 9.47
CA GLY A 116 11.73 17.34 9.50
C GLY A 116 12.02 16.84 10.91
N GLU A 117 12.87 15.83 10.97
CA GLU A 117 13.33 15.23 12.23
C GLU A 117 14.61 15.92 12.70
N GLY A 118 14.76 16.08 14.02
CA GLY A 118 15.93 16.71 14.60
C GLY A 118 15.85 16.80 16.13
N TRP A 119 16.88 17.33 16.69
CA TRP A 119 16.89 17.69 18.10
C TRP A 119 16.20 19.06 18.27
N TRP A 120 15.17 19.08 19.08
CA TRP A 120 14.40 20.28 19.34
C TRP A 120 14.52 20.67 20.81
N ILE A 121 14.85 21.91 21.07
CA ILE A 121 14.91 22.49 22.42
C ILE A 121 13.96 23.66 22.53
N PRO A 122 13.30 23.87 23.69
CA PRO A 122 12.48 25.06 23.90
C PRO A 122 13.36 26.32 24.01
N PRO A 123 12.82 27.50 23.66
CA PRO A 123 13.54 28.76 23.77
C PRO A 123 14.13 29.02 25.15
N SER A 124 13.40 28.63 26.21
CA SER A 124 13.87 28.78 27.59
C SER A 124 15.13 27.93 27.93
N THR A 125 15.34 26.84 27.20
CA THR A 125 16.58 26.07 27.32
C THR A 125 17.71 26.75 26.58
N LEU A 126 17.43 27.29 25.39
CA LEU A 126 18.41 28.04 24.60
C LEU A 126 18.90 29.31 25.32
N GLU A 127 18.01 30.03 26.01
CA GLU A 127 18.37 31.18 26.83
C GLU A 127 19.39 30.83 27.94
N LYS A 128 19.28 29.64 28.52
CA LYS A 128 20.18 29.14 29.58
C LYS A 128 21.46 28.51 29.04
N HIS A 129 21.40 28.02 27.81
CA HIS A 129 22.43 27.24 27.14
C HIS A 129 22.63 27.73 25.70
N PRO A 130 23.13 28.97 25.50
CA PRO A 130 23.30 29.55 24.17
C PRO A 130 24.30 28.77 23.30
N GLU A 131 25.14 27.93 23.86
CA GLU A 131 26.06 27.04 23.16
C GLU A 131 25.35 25.94 22.35
N LEU A 132 24.04 25.71 22.54
CA LEU A 132 23.26 24.69 21.83
C LEU A 132 22.68 25.16 20.48
N THR A 133 23.19 26.24 19.91
CA THR A 133 22.72 26.85 18.66
C THR A 133 23.37 26.30 17.39
N THR A 134 24.23 25.33 17.45
CA THR A 134 24.97 24.84 16.27
C THR A 134 24.35 23.63 15.63
#